data_66be080193aa978f31f1c70d2e8b07cf
#
_entry.id   66be080193aa978f31f1c70d2e8b07cf
#
_cell.length_a   1.000
_cell.length_b   1.000
_cell.length_c   1.000
_cell.angle_alpha   90.00
_cell.angle_beta   90.00
_cell.angle_gamma   90.00
#
_symmetry.space_group_name_H-M   'P 1'
#
loop_
_entity.id
_entity.type
_entity.pdbx_description
1 polymer ?
#
loop_
_entity_poly.entity_id
_entity_poly.type
_entity_poly.pdbx_seq_one_letter_code
_entity_poly.pdbx_strand_id
1 'polypeptide(L)'
;MNYLVSVPWSKVKANEVMLAWEMNGEPLPKIHGYPLRVVVLGYIGARSVKWLYRIKAIENPSLAPVQSKEYLYFNQQVGKHNQRPTDGIQIQEMPVSSAIMSPWTKQAVVHNGAIRCKGWAYSGGGRWPERVELSSDGGFSWYAVPNENMSKKHKWTWRTWEFDLPCDVEGWIEIVCRCWDNSLNTQPLTVRAAWNWGLHVTSSAHRISVYSINKNRPLTRQRLDKFEHLGSPLAPITCPEEFQTQSWEEYKQYWKENDPRDVDD
;
A
#
# COMPACT_ATOMS: atom_id res chain seq x y z
N MET A 1 -13.11 -25.53 -7.19
CA MET A 1 -11.88 -25.81 -6.39
C MET A 1 -12.09 -25.22 -4.99
N ASN A 2 -11.83 -25.98 -3.93
CA ASN A 2 -12.01 -25.49 -2.57
C ASN A 2 -10.79 -24.66 -2.14
N TYR A 3 -11.03 -23.52 -1.48
CA TYR A 3 -9.98 -22.70 -0.89
C TYR A 3 -9.52 -23.30 0.45
N LEU A 4 -8.34 -23.90 0.47
CA LEU A 4 -7.82 -24.63 1.63
C LEU A 4 -6.50 -23.98 2.08
N VAL A 5 -6.42 -23.62 3.36
CA VAL A 5 -5.22 -23.11 4.01
C VAL A 5 -5.00 -23.79 5.34
N SER A 6 -3.80 -23.77 5.84
CA SER A 6 -3.46 -24.24 7.18
C SER A 6 -2.71 -23.19 7.96
N VAL A 7 -2.88 -23.22 9.28
CA VAL A 7 -2.16 -22.39 10.24
C VAL A 7 -1.54 -23.28 11.31
N PRO A 8 -0.36 -22.96 11.86
CA PRO A 8 0.27 -23.74 12.90
C PRO A 8 -0.61 -23.85 14.15
N TRP A 9 -0.60 -25.00 14.79
CA TRP A 9 -1.36 -25.23 16.03
C TRP A 9 -0.95 -24.28 17.17
N SER A 10 0.32 -23.86 17.19
CA SER A 10 0.82 -22.83 18.12
C SER A 10 0.06 -21.51 18.01
N LYS A 11 -0.32 -21.12 16.78
CA LYS A 11 -1.11 -19.89 16.52
C LYS A 11 -2.53 -20.01 17.11
N VAL A 12 -3.13 -21.20 17.03
CA VAL A 12 -4.45 -21.49 17.64
C VAL A 12 -4.34 -21.48 19.16
N LYS A 13 -3.31 -22.12 19.74
CA LYS A 13 -3.08 -22.13 21.21
C LYS A 13 -2.83 -20.75 21.79
N ALA A 14 -2.26 -19.83 21.01
CA ALA A 14 -2.04 -18.45 21.43
C ALA A 14 -3.32 -17.59 21.42
N ASN A 15 -4.49 -18.17 21.10
CA ASN A 15 -5.76 -17.45 20.90
C ASN A 15 -5.70 -16.37 19.82
N GLU A 16 -4.89 -16.57 18.80
CA GLU A 16 -4.69 -15.64 17.70
C GLU A 16 -5.42 -16.06 16.41
N VAL A 17 -6.33 -17.02 16.53
CA VAL A 17 -7.25 -17.49 15.49
C VAL A 17 -8.67 -17.43 16.01
N MET A 18 -9.53 -16.72 15.31
CA MET A 18 -10.93 -16.52 15.68
C MET A 18 -11.86 -17.02 14.58
N LEU A 19 -13.06 -17.45 15.00
CA LEU A 19 -14.21 -17.62 14.12
C LEU A 19 -15.11 -16.39 14.29
N ALA A 20 -15.36 -15.67 13.21
CA ALA A 20 -16.17 -14.46 13.23
C ALA A 20 -17.45 -14.67 12.42
N TRP A 21 -18.58 -14.26 12.95
CA TRP A 21 -19.91 -14.23 12.33
C TRP A 21 -20.49 -12.83 12.28
N GLU A 22 -19.87 -11.89 13.00
CA GLU A 22 -20.23 -10.48 13.06
C GLU A 22 -19.00 -9.59 12.86
N MET A 23 -19.22 -8.36 12.43
CA MET A 23 -18.20 -7.33 12.28
C MET A 23 -18.81 -5.98 12.68
N ASN A 24 -18.17 -5.30 13.65
CA ASN A 24 -18.65 -4.00 14.17
C ASN A 24 -20.09 -4.01 14.71
N GLY A 25 -20.51 -5.12 15.31
CA GLY A 25 -21.85 -5.29 15.90
C GLY A 25 -22.94 -5.67 14.91
N GLU A 26 -22.60 -5.92 13.64
CA GLU A 26 -23.52 -6.31 12.59
C GLU A 26 -23.10 -7.68 12.00
N PRO A 27 -24.06 -8.47 11.48
CA PRO A 27 -23.73 -9.70 10.78
C PRO A 27 -22.75 -9.47 9.63
N LEU A 28 -21.84 -10.41 9.39
CA LEU A 28 -20.89 -10.30 8.30
C LEU A 28 -21.58 -10.07 6.95
N PRO A 29 -21.20 -9.05 6.17
CA PRO A 29 -21.60 -8.95 4.77
C PRO A 29 -21.11 -10.16 3.95
N LYS A 30 -21.81 -10.53 2.89
CA LYS A 30 -21.43 -11.65 2.01
C LYS A 30 -20.00 -11.52 1.48
N ILE A 31 -19.58 -10.32 1.08
CA ILE A 31 -18.21 -10.04 0.59
C ILE A 31 -17.14 -10.29 1.66
N HIS A 32 -17.49 -10.16 2.94
CA HIS A 32 -16.58 -10.38 4.07
C HIS A 32 -16.67 -11.80 4.65
N GLY A 33 -17.53 -12.67 4.11
CA GLY A 33 -17.52 -14.10 4.41
C GLY A 33 -18.73 -14.64 5.17
N TYR A 34 -19.89 -13.93 5.15
CA TYR A 34 -21.13 -14.46 5.72
C TYR A 34 -21.39 -15.91 5.28
N PRO A 35 -21.83 -16.83 6.17
CA PRO A 35 -22.20 -16.60 7.57
C PRO A 35 -21.02 -16.70 8.55
N LEU A 36 -19.89 -17.29 8.17
CA LEU A 36 -18.77 -17.56 9.06
C LEU A 36 -17.44 -17.44 8.34
N ARG A 37 -16.47 -16.81 9.00
CA ARG A 37 -15.10 -16.71 8.51
C ARG A 37 -14.06 -17.02 9.58
N VAL A 38 -12.86 -17.38 9.14
CA VAL A 38 -11.67 -17.39 10.00
C VAL A 38 -11.00 -16.01 9.97
N VAL A 39 -10.52 -15.56 11.12
CA VAL A 39 -9.62 -14.41 11.25
C VAL A 39 -8.34 -14.90 11.92
N VAL A 40 -7.22 -14.78 11.24
CA VAL A 40 -5.88 -15.13 11.75
C VAL A 40 -5.12 -13.84 12.00
N LEU A 41 -4.97 -13.49 13.27
CA LEU A 41 -4.40 -12.20 13.67
C LEU A 41 -2.93 -12.08 13.23
N GLY A 42 -2.59 -10.97 12.57
CA GLY A 42 -1.24 -10.65 12.13
C GLY A 42 -0.71 -11.45 10.94
N TYR A 43 -1.49 -12.39 10.41
CA TYR A 43 -1.14 -13.12 9.18
C TYR A 43 -1.68 -12.40 7.95
N ILE A 44 -1.15 -12.74 6.78
CA ILE A 44 -1.67 -12.24 5.51
C ILE A 44 -3.14 -12.66 5.32
N GLY A 45 -3.91 -11.82 4.64
CA GLY A 45 -5.35 -12.04 4.43
C GLY A 45 -5.69 -13.38 3.77
N ALA A 46 -4.76 -13.94 3.00
CA ALA A 46 -4.91 -15.26 2.37
C ALA A 46 -5.10 -16.41 3.37
N ARG A 47 -4.73 -16.24 4.63
CA ARG A 47 -4.92 -17.25 5.70
C ARG A 47 -6.25 -17.11 6.41
N SER A 48 -6.93 -15.98 6.27
CA SER A 48 -8.24 -15.69 6.89
C SER A 48 -9.38 -16.09 5.96
N VAL A 49 -9.71 -17.40 5.94
CA VAL A 49 -10.70 -18.00 5.04
C VAL A 49 -12.09 -17.41 5.27
N LYS A 50 -12.74 -16.96 4.20
CA LYS A 50 -14.14 -16.53 4.14
C LYS A 50 -15.04 -17.71 3.77
N TRP A 51 -16.35 -17.61 4.09
CA TRP A 51 -17.36 -18.65 3.79
C TRP A 51 -16.92 -20.01 4.32
N LEU A 52 -16.51 -20.03 5.59
CA LEU A 52 -15.99 -21.22 6.23
C LEU A 52 -17.08 -22.30 6.34
N TYR A 53 -16.79 -23.49 5.85
CA TYR A 53 -17.69 -24.64 5.96
C TYR A 53 -17.05 -25.85 6.64
N ARG A 54 -15.71 -25.88 6.76
CA ARG A 54 -15.01 -27.03 7.34
C ARG A 54 -13.70 -26.64 8.02
N ILE A 55 -13.47 -27.21 9.19
CA ILE A 55 -12.20 -27.15 9.92
C ILE A 55 -11.71 -28.57 10.13
N LYS A 56 -10.42 -28.81 9.96
CA LYS A 56 -9.78 -30.12 10.15
C LYS A 56 -8.41 -29.93 10.82
N ALA A 57 -8.15 -30.70 11.89
CA ALA A 57 -6.79 -30.85 12.40
C ALA A 57 -6.01 -31.79 11.48
N ILE A 58 -4.81 -31.39 11.09
CA ILE A 58 -3.92 -32.12 10.20
C ILE A 58 -2.50 -32.12 10.76
N GLU A 59 -1.73 -33.17 10.50
CA GLU A 59 -0.37 -33.31 11.01
C GLU A 59 0.61 -32.38 10.28
N ASN A 60 0.48 -32.32 8.96
CA ASN A 60 1.37 -31.55 8.08
C ASN A 60 0.63 -30.34 7.46
N PRO A 61 1.34 -29.25 7.07
CA PRO A 61 0.72 -28.12 6.39
C PRO A 61 -0.04 -28.56 5.12
N SER A 62 -1.11 -27.81 4.80
CA SER A 62 -1.92 -28.07 3.62
C SER A 62 -1.08 -28.00 2.33
N LEU A 63 -1.24 -29.01 1.47
CA LEU A 63 -0.65 -29.05 0.14
C LEU A 63 -1.54 -28.40 -0.94
N ALA A 64 -2.65 -27.77 -0.55
CA ALA A 64 -3.51 -27.06 -1.49
C ALA A 64 -2.73 -25.94 -2.21
N PRO A 65 -3.05 -25.67 -3.49
CA PRO A 65 -2.30 -24.70 -4.30
C PRO A 65 -2.12 -23.34 -3.65
N VAL A 66 -3.15 -22.80 -2.99
CA VAL A 66 -3.10 -21.52 -2.28
C VAL A 66 -2.05 -21.49 -1.15
N GLN A 67 -1.75 -22.65 -0.56
CA GLN A 67 -0.77 -22.79 0.51
C GLN A 67 0.63 -23.15 -0.01
N SER A 68 0.70 -24.08 -0.99
CA SER A 68 1.94 -24.71 -1.39
C SER A 68 2.55 -24.15 -2.69
N LYS A 69 1.80 -23.39 -3.47
CA LYS A 69 2.24 -22.85 -4.78
C LYS A 69 2.06 -21.34 -4.89
N GLU A 70 1.10 -20.77 -4.15
CA GLU A 70 0.81 -19.35 -4.10
C GLU A 70 1.26 -18.79 -2.75
N TYR A 71 1.35 -17.45 -2.65
CA TYR A 71 1.76 -16.76 -1.41
C TYR A 71 3.04 -17.33 -0.81
N LEU A 72 4.06 -17.47 -1.66
CA LEU A 72 5.40 -17.95 -1.30
C LEU A 72 6.40 -16.80 -1.40
N TYR A 73 7.34 -16.74 -0.45
CA TYR A 73 8.58 -15.98 -0.58
C TYR A 73 9.63 -16.81 -1.27
N PHE A 74 10.29 -16.21 -2.25
CA PHE A 74 11.44 -16.76 -2.93
C PHE A 74 12.66 -15.89 -2.73
N ASN A 75 13.84 -16.48 -2.85
CA ASN A 75 15.07 -15.74 -2.96
C ASN A 75 15.02 -14.83 -4.20
N GLN A 76 15.64 -13.64 -4.13
CA GLN A 76 15.69 -12.67 -5.24
C GLN A 76 16.30 -13.21 -6.54
N GLN A 77 17.08 -14.29 -6.46
CA GLN A 77 17.67 -14.95 -7.63
C GLN A 77 16.66 -15.86 -8.37
N VAL A 78 15.50 -16.11 -7.79
CA VAL A 78 14.44 -16.91 -8.41
C VAL A 78 13.68 -16.08 -9.42
N GLY A 79 13.54 -16.60 -10.63
CA GLY A 79 12.85 -16.00 -11.74
C GLY A 79 12.12 -17.04 -12.59
N LYS A 80 11.63 -16.61 -13.74
CA LYS A 80 10.80 -17.43 -14.66
C LYS A 80 11.40 -18.81 -14.99
N HIS A 81 12.71 -18.91 -15.10
CA HIS A 81 13.37 -20.12 -15.61
C HIS A 81 13.84 -21.08 -14.53
N ASN A 82 13.95 -20.66 -13.28
CA ASN A 82 14.46 -21.47 -12.18
C ASN A 82 13.50 -21.58 -10.98
N GLN A 83 12.27 -21.10 -11.12
CA GLN A 83 11.28 -21.17 -10.07
C GLN A 83 10.77 -22.59 -9.85
N ARG A 84 10.82 -23.05 -8.60
CA ARG A 84 10.17 -24.27 -8.13
C ARG A 84 9.35 -23.95 -6.89
N PRO A 85 8.07 -24.34 -6.80
CA PRO A 85 7.25 -24.07 -5.61
C PRO A 85 7.85 -24.63 -4.32
N THR A 86 8.62 -25.74 -4.40
CA THR A 86 9.31 -26.38 -3.28
C THR A 86 10.40 -25.51 -2.65
N ASP A 87 10.93 -24.54 -3.40
CA ASP A 87 11.99 -23.64 -2.93
C ASP A 87 11.41 -22.37 -2.26
N GLY A 88 10.09 -22.23 -2.31
CA GLY A 88 9.38 -21.10 -1.73
C GLY A 88 9.03 -21.31 -0.24
N ILE A 89 9.15 -20.25 0.54
CA ILE A 89 8.73 -20.21 1.95
C ILE A 89 7.31 -19.68 2.02
N GLN A 90 6.42 -20.40 2.69
CA GLN A 90 5.02 -19.99 2.86
C GLN A 90 4.92 -18.67 3.61
N ILE A 91 4.28 -17.69 3.01
CA ILE A 91 4.00 -16.41 3.66
C ILE A 91 2.90 -16.62 4.69
N GLN A 92 3.20 -16.35 5.95
CA GLN A 92 2.28 -16.43 7.06
C GLN A 92 2.04 -15.03 7.65
N GLU A 93 3.02 -14.44 8.30
CA GLU A 93 2.89 -13.12 8.90
C GLU A 93 2.93 -12.01 7.85
N MET A 94 2.13 -10.96 8.06
CA MET A 94 2.18 -9.76 7.25
C MET A 94 3.45 -8.96 7.58
N PRO A 95 4.32 -8.67 6.62
CA PRO A 95 5.48 -7.82 6.86
C PRO A 95 5.07 -6.37 7.16
N VAL A 96 6.02 -5.58 7.65
CA VAL A 96 5.84 -4.14 7.81
C VAL A 96 5.40 -3.53 6.48
N SER A 97 4.34 -2.76 6.53
CA SER A 97 3.74 -2.10 5.36
C SER A 97 3.22 -0.73 5.72
N SER A 98 3.32 0.20 4.81
CA SER A 98 2.70 1.52 4.92
C SER A 98 2.31 2.04 3.55
N ALA A 99 1.33 2.94 3.52
CA ALA A 99 0.96 3.62 2.29
C ALA A 99 0.45 5.03 2.55
N ILE A 100 0.67 5.90 1.57
CA ILE A 100 0.09 7.23 1.50
C ILE A 100 -1.32 7.08 0.90
N MET A 101 -2.32 7.63 1.57
CA MET A 101 -3.71 7.65 1.12
C MET A 101 -4.07 8.99 0.46
N SER A 102 -3.40 10.06 0.90
CA SER A 102 -3.55 11.42 0.36
C SER A 102 -2.21 12.15 0.48
N PRO A 103 -1.78 12.90 -0.53
CA PRO A 103 -2.41 13.05 -1.85
C PRO A 103 -2.36 11.77 -2.68
N TRP A 104 -3.07 11.75 -3.82
CA TRP A 104 -3.07 10.61 -4.73
C TRP A 104 -1.96 10.78 -5.77
N THR A 105 -1.49 9.67 -6.31
CA THR A 105 -0.53 9.73 -7.39
C THR A 105 -1.09 10.51 -8.60
N LYS A 106 -0.22 11.32 -9.25
CA LYS A 106 -0.57 12.22 -10.37
C LYS A 106 -1.51 13.39 -10.00
N GLN A 107 -1.76 13.65 -8.72
CA GLN A 107 -2.53 14.80 -8.27
C GLN A 107 -1.66 16.07 -8.31
N ALA A 108 -2.24 17.19 -8.75
CA ALA A 108 -1.69 18.51 -8.51
C ALA A 108 -2.03 18.97 -7.10
N VAL A 109 -1.02 19.36 -6.33
CA VAL A 109 -1.16 19.73 -4.93
C VAL A 109 -0.68 21.16 -4.73
N VAL A 110 -1.61 22.03 -4.36
CA VAL A 110 -1.31 23.41 -4.00
C VAL A 110 -1.01 23.50 -2.51
N HIS A 111 0.13 24.09 -2.14
CA HIS A 111 0.57 24.17 -0.76
C HIS A 111 1.34 25.47 -0.45
N ASN A 112 1.63 25.71 0.83
CA ASN A 112 2.36 26.86 1.37
C ASN A 112 3.70 26.43 2.00
N GLY A 113 4.51 25.61 1.30
CA GLY A 113 5.78 25.10 1.82
C GLY A 113 5.68 23.74 2.54
N ALA A 114 4.48 23.20 2.72
CA ALA A 114 4.28 21.84 3.23
C ALA A 114 3.07 21.18 2.55
N ILE A 115 3.17 19.89 2.28
CA ILE A 115 2.11 19.07 1.68
C ILE A 115 1.46 18.23 2.77
N ARG A 116 0.15 18.39 2.96
CA ARG A 116 -0.62 17.56 3.92
C ARG A 116 -0.73 16.14 3.41
N CYS A 117 -0.03 15.23 4.08
CA CYS A 117 -0.04 13.80 3.78
C CYS A 117 -0.82 13.03 4.84
N LYS A 118 -1.57 12.01 4.40
CA LYS A 118 -2.30 11.07 5.26
C LYS A 118 -2.05 9.65 4.78
N GLY A 119 -2.01 8.71 5.72
CA GLY A 119 -1.82 7.32 5.35
C GLY A 119 -2.04 6.36 6.50
N TRP A 120 -1.61 5.14 6.27
CA TRP A 120 -1.66 4.07 7.25
C TRP A 120 -0.32 3.32 7.30
N ALA A 121 -0.11 2.61 8.40
CA ALA A 121 0.98 1.67 8.59
C ALA A 121 0.49 0.43 9.34
N TYR A 122 1.10 -0.72 9.08
CA TYR A 122 0.76 -2.01 9.68
C TYR A 122 1.98 -2.90 9.82
N SER A 123 2.01 -3.75 10.86
CA SER A 123 2.95 -4.86 10.98
C SER A 123 2.25 -6.09 11.55
N GLY A 124 2.58 -7.26 11.02
CA GLY A 124 2.03 -8.54 11.49
C GLY A 124 2.77 -9.10 12.72
N GLY A 125 2.44 -10.34 13.09
CA GLY A 125 3.11 -11.06 14.18
C GLY A 125 2.94 -10.44 15.56
N GLY A 126 1.86 -9.67 15.81
CA GLY A 126 1.62 -9.00 17.10
C GLY A 126 2.49 -7.77 17.34
N ARG A 127 3.21 -7.32 16.33
CA ARG A 127 3.95 -6.07 16.33
C ARG A 127 3.03 -4.91 15.93
N TRP A 128 3.45 -3.69 16.23
CA TRP A 128 2.74 -2.47 15.81
C TRP A 128 3.70 -1.49 15.16
N PRO A 129 3.20 -0.64 14.25
CA PRO A 129 3.98 0.45 13.68
C PRO A 129 4.46 1.40 14.78
N GLU A 130 5.77 1.54 14.94
CA GLU A 130 6.38 2.41 15.93
C GLU A 130 6.71 3.79 15.36
N ARG A 131 7.24 3.83 14.14
CA ARG A 131 7.69 5.05 13.48
C ARG A 131 7.31 5.03 12.00
N VAL A 132 6.76 6.12 11.53
CA VAL A 132 6.54 6.39 10.10
C VAL A 132 7.39 7.57 9.69
N GLU A 133 8.02 7.49 8.54
CA GLU A 133 8.80 8.58 7.95
C GLU A 133 8.34 8.84 6.52
N LEU A 134 8.38 10.13 6.15
CA LEU A 134 8.09 10.60 4.80
C LEU A 134 9.28 11.35 4.23
N SER A 135 9.37 11.33 2.92
CA SER A 135 10.34 12.07 2.12
C SER A 135 9.60 12.79 1.00
N SER A 136 9.97 14.02 0.71
CA SER A 136 9.48 14.80 -0.45
C SER A 136 10.48 14.88 -1.62
N ASP A 137 11.60 14.19 -1.50
CA ASP A 137 12.73 14.23 -2.44
C ASP A 137 13.17 12.83 -2.93
N GLY A 138 12.20 11.89 -3.02
CA GLY A 138 12.46 10.54 -3.51
C GLY A 138 13.20 9.62 -2.55
N GLY A 139 13.42 10.05 -1.30
CA GLY A 139 14.05 9.24 -0.26
C GLY A 139 15.46 9.68 0.12
N PHE A 140 15.89 10.89 -0.24
CA PHE A 140 17.18 11.45 0.19
C PHE A 140 17.11 12.00 1.61
N SER A 141 16.11 12.82 1.92
CA SER A 141 15.83 13.30 3.27
C SER A 141 14.54 12.73 3.84
N TRP A 142 14.48 12.58 5.17
CA TRP A 142 13.38 11.93 5.85
C TRP A 142 12.89 12.72 7.04
N TYR A 143 11.57 12.83 7.17
CA TYR A 143 10.88 13.48 8.25
C TYR A 143 10.03 12.45 9.01
N ALA A 144 10.27 12.32 10.30
CA ALA A 144 9.49 11.42 11.14
C ALA A 144 8.13 12.04 11.47
N VAL A 145 7.05 11.26 11.31
CA VAL A 145 5.73 11.66 11.75
C VAL A 145 5.70 11.70 13.28
N PRO A 146 5.34 12.83 13.91
CA PRO A 146 5.18 12.92 15.35
C PRO A 146 4.18 11.89 15.88
N ASN A 147 4.42 11.34 17.07
CA ASN A 147 3.58 10.27 17.61
C ASN A 147 2.14 10.73 17.92
N GLU A 148 1.97 12.00 18.26
CA GLU A 148 0.67 12.66 18.44
C GLU A 148 -0.16 12.73 17.15
N ASN A 149 0.48 12.70 15.98
CA ASN A 149 -0.15 12.67 14.67
C ASN A 149 -0.43 11.25 14.16
N MET A 150 -0.24 10.25 15.01
CA MET A 150 -0.53 8.85 14.73
C MET A 150 -1.65 8.36 15.66
N SER A 151 -2.52 7.49 15.16
CA SER A 151 -3.53 6.84 16.00
C SER A 151 -2.90 6.01 17.12
N LYS A 152 -3.67 5.70 18.17
CA LYS A 152 -3.19 4.91 19.32
C LYS A 152 -2.60 3.57 18.89
N LYS A 153 -1.57 3.14 19.61
CA LYS A 153 -0.95 1.81 19.43
C LYS A 153 -1.87 0.72 19.96
N HIS A 154 -2.16 -0.26 19.13
CA HIS A 154 -2.84 -1.48 19.53
C HIS A 154 -2.19 -2.67 18.82
N LYS A 155 -2.19 -3.83 19.46
CA LYS A 155 -1.86 -5.09 18.79
C LYS A 155 -2.88 -5.40 17.71
N TRP A 156 -2.46 -6.02 16.62
CA TRP A 156 -3.29 -6.56 15.55
C TRP A 156 -4.04 -5.54 14.70
N THR A 157 -3.74 -4.23 14.86
CA THR A 157 -4.38 -3.18 14.08
C THR A 157 -3.36 -2.28 13.41
N TRP A 158 -3.77 -1.66 12.33
CA TRP A 158 -3.01 -0.59 11.70
C TRP A 158 -3.01 0.67 12.56
N ARG A 159 -2.07 1.57 12.25
CA ARG A 159 -2.06 2.95 12.72
C ARG A 159 -2.27 3.87 11.52
N THR A 160 -3.22 4.77 11.64
CA THR A 160 -3.34 5.90 10.70
C THR A 160 -2.43 7.02 11.14
N TRP A 161 -1.97 7.81 10.19
CA TRP A 161 -1.08 8.94 10.44
C TRP A 161 -1.43 10.12 9.52
N GLU A 162 -1.07 11.32 9.98
CA GLU A 162 -1.29 12.58 9.29
C GLU A 162 -0.10 13.51 9.54
N PHE A 163 0.45 14.13 8.48
CA PHE A 163 1.66 14.93 8.60
C PHE A 163 1.74 16.01 7.53
N ASP A 164 2.17 17.21 7.92
CA ASP A 164 2.50 18.29 7.00
C ASP A 164 3.96 18.15 6.59
N LEU A 165 4.19 17.46 5.47
CA LEU A 165 5.51 17.16 4.94
C LEU A 165 6.14 18.43 4.35
N PRO A 166 7.29 18.90 4.86
CA PRO A 166 8.00 20.03 4.29
C PRO A 166 8.34 19.80 2.81
N CYS A 167 8.00 20.76 1.98
CA CYS A 167 8.25 20.70 0.54
C CYS A 167 8.43 22.11 0.00
N ASP A 168 9.61 22.41 -0.52
CA ASP A 168 9.91 23.71 -1.15
C ASP A 168 10.14 23.59 -2.66
N VAL A 169 10.03 22.39 -3.21
CA VAL A 169 10.23 22.09 -4.63
C VAL A 169 8.92 22.24 -5.38
N GLU A 170 8.97 22.77 -6.61
CA GLU A 170 7.85 22.83 -7.55
C GLU A 170 8.04 21.84 -8.70
N GLY A 171 6.92 21.46 -9.32
CA GLY A 171 6.87 20.49 -10.41
C GLY A 171 6.63 19.07 -9.92
N TRP A 172 7.00 18.10 -10.74
CA TRP A 172 6.87 16.70 -10.38
C TRP A 172 7.85 16.30 -9.29
N ILE A 173 7.32 15.83 -8.18
CA ILE A 173 8.10 15.29 -7.05
C ILE A 173 7.62 13.87 -6.72
N GLU A 174 8.51 13.09 -6.13
CA GLU A 174 8.19 11.78 -5.59
C GLU A 174 8.12 11.86 -4.07
N ILE A 175 6.94 11.58 -3.52
CA ILE A 175 6.75 11.42 -2.08
C ILE A 175 6.88 9.95 -1.73
N VAL A 176 7.70 9.65 -0.74
CA VAL A 176 7.96 8.28 -0.26
C VAL A 176 7.56 8.16 1.19
N CYS A 177 6.98 7.03 1.57
CA CYS A 177 6.68 6.72 2.95
C CYS A 177 7.24 5.35 3.32
N ARG A 178 7.77 5.22 4.53
CA ARG A 178 8.25 3.97 5.12
C ARG A 178 7.90 3.88 6.60
N CYS A 179 7.84 2.66 7.11
CA CYS A 179 7.48 2.39 8.49
C CYS A 179 8.51 1.47 9.16
N TRP A 180 8.70 1.64 10.46
CA TRP A 180 9.34 0.67 11.35
C TRP A 180 8.34 0.15 12.37
N ASP A 181 8.43 -1.13 12.67
CA ASP A 181 7.70 -1.70 13.79
C ASP A 181 8.51 -1.63 15.11
N ASN A 182 7.89 -2.05 16.19
CA ASN A 182 8.52 -2.09 17.52
C ASN A 182 9.62 -3.15 17.68
N SER A 183 9.88 -3.96 16.66
CA SER A 183 11.02 -4.89 16.58
C SER A 183 12.09 -4.40 15.59
N LEU A 184 12.01 -3.13 15.15
CA LEU A 184 12.89 -2.48 14.19
C LEU A 184 12.89 -3.09 12.79
N ASN A 185 11.88 -3.90 12.45
CA ASN A 185 11.69 -4.29 11.07
C ASN A 185 11.19 -3.08 10.26
N THR A 186 11.66 -2.97 9.02
CA THR A 186 11.30 -1.88 8.12
C THR A 186 11.06 -2.36 6.70
N GLN A 187 10.49 -1.49 5.88
CA GLN A 187 10.27 -1.74 4.47
C GLN A 187 11.55 -1.50 3.66
N PRO A 188 11.90 -2.40 2.70
CA PRO A 188 12.91 -2.11 1.70
C PRO A 188 12.58 -0.83 0.92
N LEU A 189 13.59 -0.01 0.63
CA LEU A 189 13.37 1.28 -0.04
C LEU A 189 12.92 1.15 -1.50
N THR A 190 13.34 0.10 -2.17
CA THR A 190 13.04 -0.09 -3.60
C THR A 190 12.26 -1.38 -3.83
N VAL A 191 11.44 -1.39 -4.87
CA VAL A 191 10.74 -2.60 -5.32
C VAL A 191 11.72 -3.73 -5.62
N ARG A 192 12.88 -3.41 -6.21
CA ARG A 192 13.93 -4.38 -6.50
C ARG A 192 14.47 -5.06 -5.24
N ALA A 193 14.61 -4.32 -4.14
CA ALA A 193 15.07 -4.86 -2.85
C ALA A 193 14.00 -5.73 -2.17
N ALA A 194 12.72 -5.48 -2.47
CA ALA A 194 11.57 -6.27 -1.99
C ALA A 194 11.11 -7.32 -3.02
N TRP A 195 11.89 -7.55 -4.09
CA TRP A 195 11.48 -8.43 -5.17
C TRP A 195 11.15 -9.83 -4.70
N ASN A 196 9.98 -10.30 -5.10
CA ASN A 196 9.55 -11.67 -4.92
C ASN A 196 8.89 -12.16 -6.21
N TRP A 197 9.33 -13.28 -6.75
CA TRP A 197 8.83 -13.81 -8.03
C TRP A 197 7.31 -13.86 -8.11
N GLY A 198 6.64 -14.31 -7.06
CA GLY A 198 5.19 -14.39 -7.03
C GLY A 198 4.47 -13.03 -6.93
N LEU A 199 5.19 -11.92 -6.79
CA LEU A 199 4.68 -10.56 -6.58
C LEU A 199 3.72 -10.40 -5.38
N HIS A 200 3.50 -11.45 -4.62
CA HIS A 200 2.69 -11.40 -3.42
C HIS A 200 3.43 -10.69 -2.30
N VAL A 201 2.75 -9.77 -1.63
CA VAL A 201 3.27 -9.06 -0.46
C VAL A 201 4.60 -8.32 -0.74
N THR A 202 4.65 -7.57 -1.83
CA THR A 202 5.76 -6.65 -2.10
C THR A 202 5.63 -5.46 -1.15
N SER A 203 6.39 -5.48 -0.06
CA SER A 203 6.32 -4.50 1.03
C SER A 203 7.38 -3.41 0.95
N SER A 204 7.76 -2.96 -0.26
CA SER A 204 8.67 -1.82 -0.41
C SER A 204 8.05 -0.52 0.07
N ALA A 205 8.90 0.46 0.38
CA ALA A 205 8.46 1.82 0.72
C ALA A 205 7.49 2.34 -0.36
N HIS A 206 6.34 2.84 0.08
CA HIS A 206 5.29 3.30 -0.83
C HIS A 206 5.66 4.63 -1.45
N ARG A 207 5.47 4.77 -2.76
CA ARG A 207 5.84 5.93 -3.56
C ARG A 207 4.66 6.46 -4.34
N ILE A 208 4.51 7.77 -4.37
CA ILE A 208 3.55 8.48 -5.21
C ILE A 208 4.26 9.63 -5.91
N SER A 209 3.87 9.92 -7.14
CA SER A 209 4.31 11.12 -7.86
C SER A 209 3.19 12.14 -7.83
N VAL A 210 3.49 13.35 -7.38
CA VAL A 210 2.55 14.47 -7.33
C VAL A 210 3.14 15.70 -8.00
N TYR A 211 2.30 16.57 -8.51
CA TYR A 211 2.72 17.86 -9.05
C TYR A 211 2.61 18.93 -7.97
N SER A 212 3.74 19.39 -7.48
CA SER A 212 3.86 20.36 -6.39
C SER A 212 3.70 21.79 -6.92
N ILE A 213 2.81 22.57 -6.32
CA ILE A 213 2.53 23.96 -6.63
C ILE A 213 2.67 24.79 -5.35
N ASN A 214 3.79 25.51 -5.20
CA ASN A 214 4.09 26.24 -3.98
C ASN A 214 3.61 27.70 -4.05
N LYS A 215 2.55 28.05 -3.32
CA LYS A 215 1.99 29.40 -3.23
C LYS A 215 2.95 30.44 -2.64
N ASN A 216 3.99 30.02 -1.91
CA ASN A 216 4.97 30.97 -1.37
C ASN A 216 5.88 31.58 -2.46
N ARG A 217 5.87 31.03 -3.66
CA ARG A 217 6.63 31.57 -4.78
C ARG A 217 5.81 32.64 -5.54
N PRO A 218 6.34 33.85 -5.70
CA PRO A 218 5.59 34.97 -6.28
C PRO A 218 5.03 34.70 -7.68
N LEU A 219 5.84 34.08 -8.55
CA LEU A 219 5.42 33.73 -9.91
C LEU A 219 4.29 32.70 -9.94
N THR A 220 4.35 31.73 -9.05
CA THR A 220 3.32 30.69 -8.92
C THR A 220 2.02 31.27 -8.40
N ARG A 221 2.09 32.19 -7.43
CA ARG A 221 0.91 32.92 -6.92
C ARG A 221 0.22 33.70 -8.05
N GLN A 222 0.98 34.47 -8.84
CA GLN A 222 0.42 35.21 -9.97
C GLN A 222 -0.23 34.29 -11.03
N ARG A 223 0.33 33.11 -11.25
CA ARG A 223 -0.28 32.12 -12.15
C ARG A 223 -1.58 31.56 -11.60
N LEU A 224 -1.61 31.20 -10.32
CA LEU A 224 -2.82 30.70 -9.68
C LEU A 224 -3.95 31.72 -9.73
N ASP A 225 -3.67 32.98 -9.42
CA ASP A 225 -4.65 34.07 -9.49
C ASP A 225 -5.25 34.20 -10.91
N LYS A 226 -4.44 34.03 -11.94
CA LYS A 226 -4.93 34.01 -13.34
C LYS A 226 -5.82 32.79 -13.63
N PHE A 227 -5.45 31.60 -13.12
CA PHE A 227 -6.24 30.38 -13.33
C PHE A 227 -7.58 30.41 -12.60
N GLU A 228 -7.64 30.99 -11.39
CA GLU A 228 -8.89 31.20 -10.64
C GLU A 228 -9.85 32.12 -11.45
N HIS A 229 -9.33 33.17 -12.07
CA HIS A 229 -10.12 34.05 -12.92
C HIS A 229 -10.63 33.37 -14.20
N LEU A 230 -9.90 32.39 -14.74
CA LEU A 230 -10.28 31.71 -15.98
C LEU A 230 -11.16 30.48 -15.73
N GLY A 231 -11.38 30.06 -14.47
CA GLY A 231 -12.17 28.89 -14.12
C GLY A 231 -11.58 27.56 -14.64
N SER A 232 -10.32 27.56 -15.00
CA SER A 232 -9.64 26.38 -15.56
C SER A 232 -9.17 25.43 -14.45
N PRO A 233 -9.30 24.11 -14.62
CA PRO A 233 -8.75 23.16 -13.67
C PRO A 233 -7.21 23.26 -13.67
N LEU A 234 -6.60 23.14 -12.47
CA LEU A 234 -5.15 23.08 -12.31
C LEU A 234 -4.63 21.77 -12.94
N ALA A 235 -4.16 21.85 -14.16
CA ALA A 235 -3.49 20.73 -14.82
C ALA A 235 -1.97 20.81 -14.60
N PRO A 236 -1.24 19.69 -14.53
CA PRO A 236 0.21 19.69 -14.54
C PRO A 236 0.74 20.39 -15.80
N ILE A 237 1.73 21.27 -15.64
CA ILE A 237 2.35 22.04 -16.75
C ILE A 237 3.02 21.14 -17.80
N THR A 238 3.17 19.85 -17.51
CA THR A 238 3.67 18.84 -18.44
C THR A 238 2.66 18.39 -19.49
N CYS A 239 1.38 18.81 -19.38
CA CYS A 239 0.47 18.68 -20.52
C CYS A 239 0.92 19.68 -21.59
N PRO A 240 1.27 19.27 -22.82
CA PRO A 240 1.47 20.17 -23.92
C PRO A 240 0.31 21.16 -24.05
N GLU A 241 0.56 22.39 -24.49
CA GLU A 241 -0.48 23.43 -24.60
C GLU A 241 -1.69 22.94 -25.42
N GLU A 242 -1.46 22.05 -26.37
CA GLU A 242 -2.47 21.35 -27.18
C GLU A 242 -3.48 20.56 -26.34
N PHE A 243 -3.08 20.03 -25.17
CA PHE A 243 -3.98 19.29 -24.27
C PHE A 243 -4.71 20.17 -23.25
N GLN A 244 -4.31 21.41 -23.07
CA GLN A 244 -5.01 22.33 -22.17
C GLN A 244 -6.36 22.80 -22.72
N THR A 245 -6.59 22.61 -24.03
CA THR A 245 -7.82 22.94 -24.74
C THR A 245 -8.72 21.72 -25.01
N GLN A 246 -8.26 20.51 -24.72
CA GLN A 246 -9.01 19.29 -24.96
C GLN A 246 -9.97 18.98 -23.80
N SER A 247 -11.13 18.41 -24.15
CA SER A 247 -12.06 17.88 -23.16
C SER A 247 -11.44 16.70 -22.40
N TRP A 248 -11.95 16.43 -21.19
CA TRP A 248 -11.49 15.28 -20.38
C TRP A 248 -11.68 13.93 -21.11
N GLU A 249 -12.63 13.84 -22.03
CA GLU A 249 -12.90 12.66 -22.84
C GLU A 249 -11.87 12.46 -23.94
N GLU A 250 -11.47 13.53 -24.62
CA GLU A 250 -10.38 13.51 -25.60
C GLU A 250 -9.04 13.17 -24.96
N TYR A 251 -8.76 13.68 -23.75
CA TYR A 251 -7.58 13.32 -22.97
C TYR A 251 -7.55 11.83 -22.61
N LYS A 252 -8.71 11.26 -22.19
CA LYS A 252 -8.82 9.82 -21.93
C LYS A 252 -8.60 8.98 -23.17
N GLN A 253 -9.13 9.44 -24.32
CA GLN A 253 -9.00 8.75 -25.59
C GLN A 253 -7.56 8.75 -26.07
N TYR A 254 -6.87 9.89 -25.97
CA TYR A 254 -5.44 10.00 -26.29
C TYR A 254 -4.60 8.99 -25.50
N TRP A 255 -4.80 8.88 -24.17
CA TRP A 255 -4.06 7.94 -23.35
C TRP A 255 -4.40 6.48 -23.65
N LYS A 256 -5.63 6.20 -24.06
CA LYS A 256 -6.02 4.87 -24.49
C LYS A 256 -5.37 4.46 -25.81
N GLU A 257 -5.20 5.41 -26.72
CA GLU A 257 -4.58 5.19 -28.04
C GLU A 257 -3.03 5.21 -27.98
N ASN A 258 -2.45 5.83 -26.97
CA ASN A 258 -1.01 5.98 -26.81
C ASN A 258 -0.48 5.35 -25.50
N ASP A 259 -1.15 4.33 -24.97
CA ASP A 259 -0.67 3.59 -23.80
C ASP A 259 0.62 2.84 -24.19
N PRO A 260 1.78 3.13 -23.56
CA PRO A 260 3.04 2.47 -23.89
C PRO A 260 3.03 0.96 -23.59
N ARG A 261 1.96 0.43 -23.01
CA ARG A 261 1.76 -1.00 -22.76
C ARG A 261 1.14 -1.73 -23.95
N ASP A 262 0.54 -0.98 -24.91
CA ASP A 262 -0.09 -1.53 -26.11
C ASP A 262 0.87 -1.52 -27.33
N VAL A 263 2.15 -1.31 -27.11
CA VAL A 263 3.17 -1.53 -28.16
C VAL A 263 3.38 -3.05 -28.22
N ASP A 264 2.73 -3.64 -29.21
CA ASP A 264 2.89 -5.06 -29.55
C ASP A 264 4.38 -5.40 -29.75
N ASP A 265 4.78 -6.57 -29.21
CA ASP A 265 6.06 -7.25 -29.40
C ASP A 265 6.36 -7.58 -30.87
#